data_781b1d01a2d0b6272bbf20c8a89b5bbf
#
_entry.id   781b1d01a2d0b6272bbf20c8a89b5bbf
#
_cell.length_a   1.000
_cell.length_b   1.000
_cell.length_c   1.000
_cell.angle_alpha   90.00
_cell.angle_beta   90.00
_cell.angle_gamma   90.00
#
_symmetry.space_group_name_H-M   'P 1'
#
loop_
_entity.id
_entity.type
_entity.pdbx_description
1 polymer ?
#
loop_
_entity_poly.entity_id
_entity_poly.type
_entity_poly.pdbx_seq_one_letter_code
_entity_poly.pdbx_strand_id
1 'polypeptide(L)'
;MRYTPAGLPALDLTLQSDSEVTQNGQPRKVSLQIRAVAIGDITRPAQALVLGAPAQFAGFLAPSRNGKGVVFHVTSIATEEPDVQPG
;
A
#
# COMPACT_ATOMS: atom_id res chain seq x y z
N MET A 1 10.14 2.78 -12.35
CA MET A 1 10.32 3.78 -11.28
C MET A 1 10.54 5.14 -11.91
N ARG A 2 9.97 6.16 -11.32
CA ARG A 2 10.14 7.55 -11.79
C ARG A 2 10.74 8.39 -10.67
N TYR A 3 11.07 9.63 -10.99
CA TYR A 3 11.64 10.57 -10.03
C TYR A 3 10.73 11.78 -9.89
N THR A 4 10.63 12.31 -8.68
CA THR A 4 9.89 13.54 -8.43
C THR A 4 10.69 14.75 -8.94
N PRO A 5 10.05 15.93 -9.08
CA PRO A 5 10.79 17.15 -9.42
C PRO A 5 11.94 17.48 -8.46
N ALA A 6 11.84 17.02 -7.21
CA ALA A 6 12.92 17.20 -6.24
C ALA A 6 14.04 16.18 -6.37
N GLY A 7 13.96 15.27 -7.34
CA GLY A 7 14.98 14.25 -7.58
C GLY A 7 14.85 13.00 -6.72
N LEU A 8 13.75 12.83 -6.02
CA LEU A 8 13.53 11.65 -5.20
C LEU A 8 12.92 10.52 -6.02
N PRO A 9 13.32 9.26 -5.78
CA PRO A 9 12.68 8.14 -6.46
C PRO A 9 11.23 7.99 -6.01
N ALA A 10 10.38 7.60 -6.95
CA ALA A 10 8.96 7.38 -6.70
C ALA A 10 8.51 6.10 -7.38
N LEU A 11 7.80 5.27 -6.65
CA LEU A 11 7.28 4.00 -7.14
C LEU A 11 5.77 3.99 -6.99
N ASP A 12 5.06 3.75 -8.09
CA ASP A 12 3.61 3.66 -8.07
C ASP A 12 3.19 2.22 -7.79
N LEU A 13 2.22 2.07 -6.91
CA LEU A 13 1.71 0.78 -6.47
C LEU A 13 0.19 0.78 -6.53
N THR A 14 -0.37 -0.42 -6.65
CA THR A 14 -1.79 -0.62 -6.39
C THR A 14 -1.91 -1.58 -5.22
N LEU A 15 -2.57 -1.13 -4.16
CA LEU A 15 -2.77 -1.93 -2.97
C LEU A 15 -4.18 -2.51 -3.00
N GLN A 16 -4.29 -3.78 -2.64
CA GLN A 16 -5.58 -4.43 -2.50
C GLN A 16 -5.82 -4.74 -1.03
N SER A 17 -6.99 -4.36 -0.55
CA SER A 17 -7.41 -4.65 0.82
C SER A 17 -8.69 -5.46 0.77
N ASP A 18 -8.66 -6.62 1.37
CA ASP A 18 -9.84 -7.46 1.54
C ASP A 18 -10.18 -7.51 3.02
N SER A 19 -11.41 -7.18 3.35
CA SER A 19 -11.85 -7.20 4.72
C SER A 19 -13.26 -7.76 4.81
N GLU A 20 -13.59 -8.27 5.99
CA GLU A 20 -14.93 -8.72 6.31
C GLU A 20 -15.48 -7.81 7.38
N VAL A 21 -16.65 -7.22 7.10
CA VAL A 21 -17.33 -6.34 8.04
C VAL A 21 -18.73 -6.89 8.29
N THR A 22 -19.25 -6.60 9.49
CA THR A 22 -20.63 -6.93 9.83
C THR A 22 -21.48 -5.69 9.65
N GLN A 23 -22.49 -5.79 8.82
CA GLN A 23 -23.44 -4.72 8.57
C GLN A 23 -24.84 -5.25 8.72
N ASN A 24 -25.63 -4.61 9.58
CA ASN A 24 -27.00 -5.04 9.88
C ASN A 24 -27.07 -6.52 10.29
N GLY A 25 -26.09 -6.98 11.06
CA GLY A 25 -26.04 -8.37 11.53
C GLY A 25 -25.60 -9.38 10.50
N GLN A 26 -25.22 -8.94 9.30
CA GLN A 26 -24.78 -9.84 8.25
C GLN A 26 -23.34 -9.61 7.87
N PRO A 27 -22.54 -10.67 7.69
CA PRO A 27 -21.18 -10.51 7.24
C PRO A 27 -21.14 -10.05 5.78
N ARG A 28 -20.25 -9.11 5.48
CA ARG A 28 -20.02 -8.63 4.12
C ARG A 28 -18.53 -8.62 3.84
N LYS A 29 -18.19 -9.10 2.68
CA LYS A 29 -16.81 -8.99 2.20
C LYS A 29 -16.65 -7.69 1.43
N VAL A 30 -15.63 -6.93 1.80
CA VAL A 30 -15.31 -5.67 1.15
C VAL A 30 -13.92 -5.78 0.54
N SER A 31 -13.85 -5.59 -0.76
CA SER A 31 -12.58 -5.53 -1.48
C SER A 31 -12.36 -4.12 -1.97
N LEU A 32 -11.17 -3.60 -1.75
CA LEU A 32 -10.83 -2.24 -2.12
C LEU A 32 -9.45 -2.22 -2.78
N GLN A 33 -9.36 -1.51 -3.89
CA GLN A 33 -8.08 -1.23 -4.51
C GLN A 33 -7.78 0.25 -4.38
N ILE A 34 -6.55 0.55 -3.93
CA ILE A 34 -6.12 1.92 -3.70
C ILE A 34 -4.83 2.17 -4.47
N ARG A 35 -4.80 3.28 -5.19
CA ARG A 35 -3.53 3.75 -5.75
C ARG A 35 -2.65 4.26 -4.64
N ALA A 36 -1.37 3.86 -4.69
CA ALA A 36 -0.40 4.26 -3.70
C ALA A 36 0.89 4.70 -4.38
N VAL A 37 1.66 5.49 -3.67
CA VAL A 37 2.97 5.91 -4.12
C VAL A 37 3.95 5.82 -2.96
N ALA A 38 5.15 5.31 -3.25
CA ALA A 38 6.27 5.32 -2.31
C ALA A 38 7.30 6.30 -2.85
N ILE A 39 7.71 7.25 -2.03
CA ILE A 39 8.64 8.30 -2.44
C ILE A 39 9.81 8.33 -1.48
N GLY A 40 11.04 8.39 -2.02
CA GLY A 40 12.25 8.45 -1.22
C GLY A 40 12.74 7.07 -0.80
N ASP A 41 13.26 6.95 0.41
CA ASP A 41 13.89 5.73 0.89
C ASP A 41 12.92 4.56 0.99
N ILE A 42 11.65 4.82 1.16
CA ILE A 42 10.63 3.77 1.24
C ILE A 42 10.48 3.01 -0.08
N THR A 43 11.00 3.54 -1.19
CA THR A 43 10.98 2.82 -2.46
C THR A 43 11.79 1.54 -2.41
N ARG A 44 12.81 1.46 -1.57
CA ARG A 44 13.62 0.24 -1.45
C ARG A 44 12.82 -0.95 -0.94
N PRO A 45 12.17 -0.88 0.23
CA PRO A 45 11.33 -1.99 0.65
C PRO A 45 10.12 -2.19 -0.27
N ALA A 46 9.62 -1.12 -0.89
CA ALA A 46 8.51 -1.25 -1.83
C ALA A 46 8.90 -2.08 -3.05
N GLN A 47 10.11 -1.92 -3.56
CA GLN A 47 10.60 -2.71 -4.69
C GLN A 47 10.82 -4.17 -4.34
N ALA A 48 11.06 -4.46 -3.08
CA ALA A 48 11.28 -5.81 -2.61
C ALA A 48 9.98 -6.58 -2.37
N LEU A 49 8.83 -5.92 -2.50
CA LEU A 49 7.55 -6.59 -2.28
C LEU A 49 7.29 -7.61 -3.37
N VAL A 50 6.73 -8.74 -2.95
CA VAL A 50 6.29 -9.79 -3.86
C VAL A 50 4.82 -9.55 -4.17
N LEU A 51 4.49 -9.56 -5.46
CA LEU A 51 3.10 -9.40 -5.89
C LEU A 51 2.23 -10.49 -5.29
N GLY A 52 1.12 -10.06 -4.69
CA GLY A 52 0.19 -10.98 -4.05
C GLY A 52 0.54 -11.39 -2.64
N ALA A 53 1.74 -11.07 -2.15
CA ALA A 53 2.11 -11.36 -0.78
C ALA A 53 1.49 -10.33 0.17
N PRO A 54 1.00 -10.75 1.34
CA PRO A 54 0.43 -9.81 2.29
C PRO A 54 1.50 -8.92 2.91
N ALA A 55 1.13 -7.66 3.14
CA ALA A 55 2.00 -6.70 3.80
C ALA A 55 1.13 -5.66 4.50
N GLN A 56 1.71 -5.02 5.51
CA GLN A 56 1.06 -3.92 6.20
C GLN A 56 1.67 -2.62 5.73
N PHE A 57 0.82 -1.69 5.37
CA PHE A 57 1.22 -0.38 4.89
C PHE A 57 0.69 0.70 5.81
N ALA A 58 1.53 1.65 6.13
CA ALA A 58 1.12 2.84 6.87
C ALA A 58 1.46 4.07 6.05
N GLY A 59 0.66 5.11 6.19
CA GLY A 59 0.86 6.34 5.45
C GLY A 59 -0.32 7.26 5.59
N PHE A 60 -0.53 8.08 4.57
CA PHE A 60 -1.63 9.05 4.58
C PHE A 60 -2.22 9.20 3.19
N LEU A 61 -3.48 9.61 3.15
CA LEU A 61 -4.16 9.91 1.89
C LEU A 61 -3.95 11.37 1.53
N ALA A 62 -3.72 11.61 0.25
CA ALA A 62 -3.60 12.96 -0.28
C ALA A 62 -4.30 13.04 -1.63
N PRO A 63 -4.70 14.25 -2.05
CA PRO A 63 -5.27 14.40 -3.39
C PRO A 63 -4.27 13.97 -4.46
N SER A 64 -4.79 13.33 -5.51
CA SER A 64 -3.93 12.99 -6.64
C SER A 64 -3.51 14.24 -7.40
N ARG A 65 -2.43 14.12 -8.16
CA ARG A 65 -1.85 15.26 -8.88
C ARG A 65 -2.82 15.91 -9.85
N ASN A 66 -3.67 15.12 -10.46
CA ASN A 66 -4.64 15.64 -11.43
C ASN A 66 -5.92 16.16 -10.78
N GLY A 67 -5.98 16.20 -9.47
CA GLY A 67 -7.17 16.67 -8.74
C GLY A 67 -8.33 15.71 -8.74
N LYS A 68 -8.15 14.50 -9.27
CA LYS A 68 -9.21 13.50 -9.32
C LYS A 68 -8.87 12.36 -8.38
N GLY A 69 -9.66 12.24 -7.31
CA GLY A 69 -9.49 11.17 -6.35
C GLY A 69 -8.32 11.37 -5.40
N VAL A 70 -7.93 10.30 -4.75
CA VAL A 70 -6.88 10.32 -3.74
C VAL A 70 -5.83 9.26 -4.05
N VAL A 71 -4.64 9.48 -3.50
CA VAL A 71 -3.55 8.51 -3.58
C VAL A 71 -3.01 8.31 -2.16
N PHE A 72 -2.66 7.07 -1.85
CA PHE A 72 -2.10 6.72 -0.55
C PHE A 72 -0.58 6.88 -0.60
N HIS A 73 -0.05 7.76 0.23
CA HIS A 73 1.39 7.93 0.35
C HIS A 73 1.92 6.98 1.40
N VAL A 74 2.72 6.02 0.98
CA VAL A 74 3.26 5.00 1.88
C VAL A 74 4.43 5.58 2.65
N THR A 75 4.38 5.48 3.97
CA THR A 75 5.47 5.91 4.84
C THR A 75 6.15 4.75 5.55
N SER A 76 5.48 3.60 5.63
CA SER A 76 6.02 2.43 6.31
C SER A 76 5.47 1.17 5.66
N ILE A 77 6.31 0.16 5.54
CA ILE A 77 5.94 -1.15 4.99
C ILE A 77 6.48 -2.21 5.95
N ALA A 78 5.58 -3.11 6.36
CA ALA A 78 5.97 -4.28 7.13
C ALA A 78 5.44 -5.51 6.40
N THR A 79 6.33 -6.39 5.99
CA THR A 79 5.92 -7.64 5.36
C THR A 79 5.48 -8.62 6.43
N GLU A 80 4.37 -9.30 6.17
CA GLU A 80 3.98 -10.41 7.00
C GLU A 80 4.78 -11.63 6.56
N GLU A 81 5.78 -11.93 7.34
CA GLU A 81 6.50 -13.18 7.10
C GLU A 81 5.61 -14.32 7.57
N PRO A 82 5.54 -15.41 6.79
CA PRO A 82 4.90 -16.60 7.31
C PRO A 82 5.62 -16.92 8.62
N ASP A 83 4.83 -17.23 9.60
CA ASP A 83 5.31 -17.47 10.95
C ASP A 83 6.24 -18.69 10.91
N VAL A 84 7.47 -18.44 10.54
CA VAL A 84 8.49 -19.48 10.58
C VAL A 84 8.90 -19.62 12.01
N GLN A 85 8.22 -20.51 12.69
CA GLN A 85 8.63 -20.87 14.02
C GLN A 85 9.99 -21.53 13.91
N PRO A 86 11.03 -20.92 14.44
CA PRO A 86 12.28 -21.64 14.51
C PRO A 86 12.09 -22.82 15.45
N GLY A 87 12.21 -23.94 14.88
CA GLY A 87 12.33 -25.21 15.61
C GLY A 87 11.20 -25.53 16.53
#